data_99b13d31e48601c31bbc4bd80320ab28
#
_entry.id   99b13d31e48601c31bbc4bd80320ab28
#
_cell.length_a   1.000
_cell.length_b   1.000
_cell.length_c   1.000
_cell.angle_alpha   90.00
_cell.angle_beta   90.00
_cell.angle_gamma   90.00
#
_symmetry.space_group_name_H-M   'P 1'
#
loop_
_entity.id
_entity.type
_entity.pdbx_description
1 polymer ?
#
loop_
_entity_poly.entity_id
_entity_poly.type
_entity_poly.pdbx_seq_one_letter_code
_entity_poly.pdbx_strand_id
1 'polypeptide(L)'
;AADLVKSATVNGESVMDDLTFGAESPKALFDSEGKAYVDTDLDILYKGEKVATAKVYIGVKGDTDLSGKVEATDMYYSSYYIARQGAGIKDAKLLDGTEHAQDENLEKLSFFLTDIDTESKAGENSADGKLEATDIFYQAYYVALMGAGHKSTTWDNPVCPDLKNLKGSMWAE
;
A
#
# COMPACT_ATOMS: atom_id res chain seq x y z
N ALA A 1 -7.16 -15.60 2.85
CA ALA A 1 -6.13 -15.85 3.86
C ALA A 1 -4.73 -15.75 3.25
N ALA A 2 -4.50 -16.42 2.12
CA ALA A 2 -3.18 -16.49 1.48
C ALA A 2 -2.55 -15.12 1.12
N ASP A 3 -3.33 -14.09 0.96
CA ASP A 3 -2.85 -12.75 0.64
C ASP A 3 -2.37 -11.96 1.89
N LEU A 4 -2.75 -12.39 3.09
CA LEU A 4 -2.42 -11.71 4.35
C LEU A 4 -1.50 -12.54 5.26
N VAL A 5 -1.44 -13.84 5.06
CA VAL A 5 -0.62 -14.76 5.87
C VAL A 5 0.33 -15.51 4.95
N LYS A 6 1.61 -15.31 5.12
CA LYS A 6 2.65 -15.94 4.29
C LYS A 6 2.78 -17.44 4.56
N SER A 7 2.70 -17.83 5.82
CA SER A 7 2.73 -19.23 6.23
C SER A 7 2.13 -19.41 7.63
N ALA A 8 1.49 -20.54 7.84
CA ALA A 8 1.06 -20.99 9.17
C ALA A 8 1.25 -22.49 9.27
N THR A 9 1.79 -22.96 10.39
CA THR A 9 2.04 -24.39 10.63
C THR A 9 1.59 -24.80 12.03
N VAL A 10 1.12 -26.04 12.14
CA VAL A 10 0.89 -26.71 13.43
C VAL A 10 1.65 -28.03 13.39
N ASN A 11 2.53 -28.25 14.36
CA ASN A 11 3.40 -29.42 14.41
C ASN A 11 4.25 -29.65 13.13
N GLY A 12 4.58 -28.57 12.41
CA GLY A 12 5.35 -28.61 11.16
C GLY A 12 4.52 -28.84 9.88
N GLU A 13 3.23 -29.06 10.00
CA GLU A 13 2.32 -29.17 8.84
C GLU A 13 1.65 -27.84 8.55
N SER A 14 1.49 -27.50 7.25
CA SER A 14 0.81 -26.28 6.83
C SER A 14 -0.67 -26.34 7.18
N VAL A 15 -1.17 -25.26 7.78
CA VAL A 15 -2.61 -25.09 8.11
C VAL A 15 -3.24 -23.89 7.39
N MET A 16 -2.62 -23.43 6.33
CA MET A 16 -3.08 -22.24 5.58
C MET A 16 -4.54 -22.37 5.11
N ASP A 17 -4.95 -23.55 4.69
CA ASP A 17 -6.32 -23.80 4.19
C ASP A 17 -7.38 -23.82 5.31
N ASP A 18 -6.95 -24.05 6.56
CA ASP A 18 -7.82 -24.07 7.75
C ASP A 18 -7.93 -22.68 8.40
N LEU A 19 -7.22 -21.68 7.90
CA LEU A 19 -7.29 -20.33 8.44
C LEU A 19 -8.52 -19.60 7.91
N THR A 20 -9.20 -18.93 8.81
CA THR A 20 -10.27 -17.99 8.51
C THR A 20 -10.02 -16.66 9.22
N PHE A 21 -10.75 -15.64 8.82
CA PHE A 21 -10.66 -14.33 9.44
C PHE A 21 -11.94 -13.99 10.16
N GLY A 22 -11.82 -13.34 11.32
CA GLY A 22 -12.94 -12.84 12.08
C GLY A 22 -13.59 -11.63 11.40
N ALA A 23 -14.88 -11.59 11.54
CA ALA A 23 -15.89 -10.59 11.25
C ALA A 23 -15.84 -9.83 9.91
N GLU A 24 -15.45 -8.58 9.85
CA GLU A 24 -15.64 -7.77 8.63
C GLU A 24 -14.38 -7.69 7.78
N SER A 25 -14.55 -7.71 6.45
CA SER A 25 -13.45 -7.48 5.54
C SER A 25 -12.91 -6.05 5.74
N PRO A 26 -11.61 -5.84 6.00
CA PRO A 26 -11.03 -4.50 6.10
C PRO A 26 -11.33 -3.63 4.88
N LYS A 27 -11.44 -4.23 3.70
CA LYS A 27 -11.85 -3.52 2.49
C LYS A 27 -13.30 -3.02 2.56
N ALA A 28 -14.22 -3.80 3.15
CA ALA A 28 -15.60 -3.36 3.33
C ALA A 28 -15.69 -2.17 4.28
N LEU A 29 -14.88 -2.14 5.33
CA LEU A 29 -14.78 -0.98 6.22
C LEU A 29 -14.25 0.27 5.48
N PHE A 30 -13.23 0.12 4.66
CA PHE A 30 -12.68 1.20 3.85
C PHE A 30 -13.75 1.76 2.88
N ASP A 31 -14.42 0.87 2.14
CA ASP A 31 -15.43 1.26 1.15
C ASP A 31 -16.68 1.88 1.79
N SER A 32 -17.07 1.44 3.01
CA SER A 32 -18.32 1.90 3.67
C SER A 32 -18.18 3.21 4.43
N GLU A 33 -17.01 3.49 4.99
CA GLU A 33 -16.80 4.63 5.88
C GLU A 33 -16.22 5.86 5.17
N GLY A 34 -15.78 5.72 3.91
CA GLY A 34 -15.17 6.80 3.12
C GLY A 34 -13.93 7.39 3.79
N LYS A 35 -13.22 6.57 4.55
CA LYS A 35 -11.99 6.97 5.25
C LYS A 35 -10.84 7.16 4.27
N ALA A 36 -9.94 8.05 4.60
CA ALA A 36 -8.70 8.24 3.85
C ALA A 36 -7.85 6.97 3.85
N TYR A 37 -7.77 6.32 5.00
CA TYR A 37 -7.18 4.99 5.17
C TYR A 37 -7.89 4.22 6.29
N VAL A 38 -7.68 2.91 6.33
CA VAL A 38 -8.15 2.03 7.42
C VAL A 38 -6.94 1.46 8.15
N ASP A 39 -7.02 1.49 9.46
CA ASP A 39 -6.11 0.89 10.42
C ASP A 39 -6.97 0.03 11.36
N THR A 40 -6.97 -1.28 11.18
CA THR A 40 -7.86 -2.17 11.93
C THR A 40 -7.14 -3.45 12.33
N ASP A 41 -7.63 -4.04 13.40
CA ASP A 41 -7.19 -5.35 13.85
C ASP A 41 -8.06 -6.44 13.22
N LEU A 42 -7.42 -7.43 12.62
CA LEU A 42 -8.06 -8.59 12.01
C LEU A 42 -7.72 -9.84 12.80
N ASP A 43 -8.74 -10.48 13.36
CA ASP A 43 -8.54 -11.75 14.06
C ASP A 43 -8.29 -12.89 13.07
N ILE A 44 -7.25 -13.67 13.33
CA ILE A 44 -6.91 -14.88 12.60
C ILE A 44 -7.43 -16.07 13.39
N LEU A 45 -8.26 -16.86 12.76
CA LEU A 45 -8.91 -18.02 13.36
C LEU A 45 -8.36 -19.31 12.75
N TYR A 46 -8.07 -20.29 13.60
CA TYR A 46 -7.78 -21.66 13.19
C TYR A 46 -8.87 -22.57 13.75
N LYS A 47 -9.59 -23.28 12.86
CA LYS A 47 -10.74 -24.11 13.22
C LYS A 47 -11.81 -23.39 14.05
N GLY A 48 -11.99 -22.09 13.77
CA GLY A 48 -12.95 -21.24 14.45
C GLY A 48 -12.50 -20.62 15.78
N GLU A 49 -11.31 -20.95 16.26
CA GLU A 49 -10.73 -20.36 17.46
C GLU A 49 -9.72 -19.29 17.09
N LYS A 50 -9.75 -18.15 17.79
CA LYS A 50 -8.79 -17.04 17.61
C LYS A 50 -7.40 -17.48 18.05
N VAL A 51 -6.45 -17.46 17.13
CA VAL A 51 -5.05 -17.82 17.37
C VAL A 51 -4.09 -16.65 17.28
N ALA A 52 -4.48 -15.59 16.56
CA ALA A 52 -3.68 -14.39 16.44
C ALA A 52 -4.54 -13.17 16.08
N THR A 53 -3.94 -12.00 16.12
CA THR A 53 -4.48 -10.75 15.56
C THR A 53 -3.42 -10.15 14.64
N ALA A 54 -3.82 -9.76 13.45
CA ALA A 54 -2.99 -9.02 12.52
C ALA A 54 -3.48 -7.57 12.43
N LYS A 55 -2.56 -6.62 12.44
CA LYS A 55 -2.85 -5.23 12.12
C LYS A 55 -2.91 -5.08 10.60
N VAL A 56 -4.01 -4.55 10.10
CA VAL A 56 -4.25 -4.39 8.66
C VAL A 56 -4.44 -2.93 8.32
N TYR A 57 -3.71 -2.47 7.33
CA TYR A 57 -3.80 -1.12 6.79
C TYR A 57 -4.30 -1.18 5.35
N ILE A 58 -5.21 -0.29 4.99
CA ILE A 58 -5.71 -0.12 3.63
C ILE A 58 -5.72 1.37 3.32
N GLY A 59 -5.25 1.74 2.14
CA GLY A 59 -5.24 3.12 1.66
C GLY A 59 -5.44 3.19 0.16
N VAL A 60 -5.47 4.39 -0.38
CA VAL A 60 -5.57 4.65 -1.81
C VAL A 60 -4.19 4.57 -2.44
N LYS A 61 -3.99 3.73 -3.45
CA LYS A 61 -2.70 3.66 -4.18
C LYS A 61 -2.37 5.02 -4.77
N GLY A 62 -1.15 5.49 -4.55
CA GLY A 62 -0.67 6.80 -4.98
C GLY A 62 -0.95 7.95 -4.00
N ASP A 63 -1.70 7.71 -2.94
CA ASP A 63 -2.00 8.68 -1.87
C ASP A 63 -0.86 8.71 -0.86
N THR A 64 0.07 9.61 -1.08
CA THR A 64 1.30 9.71 -0.27
C THR A 64 1.04 10.34 1.10
N ASP A 65 0.18 11.35 1.17
CA ASP A 65 -0.09 12.10 2.40
C ASP A 65 -1.23 11.50 3.25
N LEU A 66 -1.80 10.38 2.77
CA LEU A 66 -2.91 9.68 3.41
C LEU A 66 -4.18 10.52 3.55
N SER A 67 -4.43 11.41 2.60
CA SER A 67 -5.63 12.27 2.55
C SER A 67 -6.88 11.54 2.02
N GLY A 68 -6.71 10.36 1.45
CA GLY A 68 -7.76 9.56 0.80
C GLY A 68 -7.96 9.90 -0.69
N LYS A 69 -7.08 10.72 -1.25
CA LYS A 69 -7.14 11.12 -2.66
C LYS A 69 -5.73 11.14 -3.24
N VAL A 70 -5.66 11.10 -4.58
CA VAL A 70 -4.40 11.28 -5.31
C VAL A 70 -4.44 12.64 -6.00
N GLU A 71 -3.65 13.56 -5.52
CA GLU A 71 -3.65 14.97 -5.93
C GLU A 71 -2.21 15.49 -6.12
N ALA A 72 -2.04 16.77 -6.37
CA ALA A 72 -0.71 17.40 -6.53
C ALA A 72 0.14 17.37 -5.25
N THR A 73 -0.50 17.32 -4.09
CA THR A 73 0.16 17.21 -2.78
C THR A 73 0.95 15.93 -2.64
N ASP A 74 0.47 14.82 -3.18
CA ASP A 74 1.18 13.52 -3.14
C ASP A 74 2.50 13.59 -3.90
N MET A 75 2.46 14.17 -5.10
CA MET A 75 3.66 14.41 -5.89
C MET A 75 4.64 15.36 -5.19
N TYR A 76 4.15 16.33 -4.43
CA TYR A 76 5.00 17.21 -3.63
C TYR A 76 5.74 16.42 -2.55
N TYR A 77 5.03 15.61 -1.75
CA TYR A 77 5.65 14.81 -0.68
C TYR A 77 6.62 13.78 -1.23
N SER A 78 6.26 13.08 -2.30
CA SER A 78 7.13 12.13 -2.98
C SER A 78 8.41 12.79 -3.50
N SER A 79 8.28 13.93 -4.18
CA SER A 79 9.42 14.69 -4.70
C SER A 79 10.31 15.24 -3.59
N TYR A 80 9.70 15.72 -2.50
CA TYR A 80 10.42 16.25 -1.36
C TYR A 80 11.22 15.16 -0.64
N TYR A 81 10.63 13.99 -0.47
CA TYR A 81 11.30 12.82 0.08
C TYR A 81 12.53 12.43 -0.77
N ILE A 82 12.34 12.26 -2.09
CA ILE A 82 13.43 11.89 -3.00
C ILE A 82 14.55 12.93 -2.99
N ALA A 83 14.21 14.22 -2.99
CA ALA A 83 15.19 15.30 -2.92
C ALA A 83 16.00 15.25 -1.62
N ARG A 84 15.36 14.98 -0.49
CA ARG A 84 16.05 14.85 0.82
C ARG A 84 16.96 13.63 0.85
N GLN A 85 16.50 12.48 0.34
CA GLN A 85 17.33 11.28 0.21
C GLN A 85 18.55 11.54 -0.68
N GLY A 86 18.35 12.20 -1.82
CA GLY A 86 19.44 12.61 -2.72
C GLY A 86 20.43 13.59 -2.09
N ALA A 87 19.98 14.42 -1.15
CA ALA A 87 20.83 15.30 -0.33
C ALA A 87 21.53 14.58 0.84
N GLY A 88 21.33 13.26 0.99
CA GLY A 88 21.96 12.44 2.03
C GLY A 88 21.28 12.53 3.41
N ILE A 89 20.06 13.03 3.48
CA ILE A 89 19.27 13.08 4.72
C ILE A 89 18.67 11.68 4.96
N LYS A 90 19.31 10.91 5.83
CA LYS A 90 18.99 9.48 6.03
C LYS A 90 17.68 9.23 6.78
N ASP A 91 17.18 10.18 7.53
CA ASP A 91 15.96 10.13 8.33
C ASP A 91 14.77 10.86 7.66
N ALA A 92 14.90 11.17 6.36
CA ALA A 92 13.81 11.73 5.60
C ALA A 92 12.61 10.76 5.58
N LYS A 93 11.42 11.30 5.80
CA LYS A 93 10.15 10.56 5.75
C LYS A 93 9.21 11.18 4.72
N LEU A 94 8.35 10.36 4.14
CA LEU A 94 7.30 10.81 3.22
C LEU A 94 6.27 11.72 3.92
N LEU A 95 5.91 11.36 5.14
CA LEU A 95 4.90 12.05 5.94
C LEU A 95 5.47 13.26 6.71
N ASP A 96 6.74 13.65 6.49
CA ASP A 96 7.31 14.83 7.12
C ASP A 96 6.49 16.10 6.78
N GLY A 97 6.00 16.76 7.83
CA GLY A 97 5.15 17.95 7.70
C GLY A 97 3.64 17.66 7.67
N THR A 98 3.23 16.41 7.70
CA THR A 98 1.83 15.99 7.90
C THR A 98 1.52 15.75 9.38
N GLU A 99 0.26 15.58 9.72
CA GLU A 99 -0.15 15.17 11.07
C GLU A 99 0.29 13.73 11.42
N HIS A 100 0.67 12.93 10.44
CA HIS A 100 1.09 11.53 10.59
C HIS A 100 2.60 11.34 10.69
N ALA A 101 3.39 12.41 10.71
CA ALA A 101 4.87 12.38 10.64
C ALA A 101 5.57 11.53 11.72
N GLN A 102 4.89 11.23 12.82
CA GLN A 102 5.46 10.45 13.93
C GLN A 102 5.01 8.98 13.94
N ASP A 103 4.09 8.59 13.06
CA ASP A 103 3.59 7.21 12.99
C ASP A 103 4.38 6.39 11.97
N GLU A 104 5.21 5.48 12.49
CA GLU A 104 6.07 4.63 11.64
C GLU A 104 5.27 3.62 10.80
N ASN A 105 4.08 3.21 11.24
CA ASN A 105 3.25 2.30 10.47
C ASN A 105 2.56 3.03 9.33
N LEU A 106 2.12 4.25 9.57
CA LEU A 106 1.55 5.10 8.52
C LEU A 106 2.62 5.53 7.52
N GLU A 107 3.86 5.77 7.96
CA GLU A 107 5.00 6.01 7.06
C GLU A 107 5.22 4.81 6.11
N LYS A 108 5.19 3.58 6.64
CA LYS A 108 5.31 2.36 5.81
C LYS A 108 4.12 2.21 4.87
N LEU A 109 2.91 2.53 5.33
CA LEU A 109 1.72 2.53 4.47
C LEU A 109 1.87 3.55 3.34
N SER A 110 2.24 4.78 3.66
CA SER A 110 2.48 5.83 2.67
C SER A 110 3.52 5.40 1.64
N PHE A 111 4.64 4.83 2.08
CA PHE A 111 5.66 4.29 1.20
C PHE A 111 5.08 3.22 0.27
N PHE A 112 4.38 2.23 0.80
CA PHE A 112 3.75 1.15 0.02
C PHE A 112 2.74 1.68 -1.01
N LEU A 113 1.97 2.70 -0.65
CA LEU A 113 0.99 3.31 -1.55
C LEU A 113 1.65 4.13 -2.65
N THR A 114 2.79 4.75 -2.36
CA THR A 114 3.52 5.64 -3.27
C THR A 114 4.42 4.89 -4.24
N ASP A 115 4.99 3.77 -3.82
CA ASP A 115 5.84 2.88 -4.63
C ASP A 115 4.98 2.17 -5.70
N ILE A 116 4.90 2.77 -6.87
CA ILE A 116 4.00 2.38 -7.98
C ILE A 116 4.75 1.61 -9.05
N ASP A 117 6.03 1.98 -9.27
CA ASP A 117 6.84 1.36 -10.29
C ASP A 117 7.16 -0.09 -9.94
N THR A 118 7.19 -0.92 -10.98
CA THR A 118 7.56 -2.32 -10.86
C THR A 118 8.80 -2.54 -11.71
N GLU A 119 9.97 -2.64 -11.13
CA GLU A 119 11.08 -3.22 -11.86
C GLU A 119 10.74 -4.67 -12.20
N SER A 120 10.32 -4.89 -13.44
CA SER A 120 10.05 -6.24 -13.92
C SER A 120 11.37 -7.03 -14.08
N LYS A 121 11.85 -7.57 -12.96
CA LYS A 121 12.62 -8.81 -13.07
C LYS A 121 11.63 -9.88 -13.46
N ALA A 122 11.90 -10.56 -14.58
CA ALA A 122 10.99 -11.56 -15.13
C ALA A 122 10.47 -12.50 -14.03
N GLY A 123 9.19 -12.36 -13.66
CA GLY A 123 8.48 -13.21 -12.70
C GLY A 123 8.18 -12.61 -11.33
N GLU A 124 8.63 -11.41 -11.00
CA GLU A 124 8.32 -10.73 -9.73
C GLU A 124 7.41 -9.53 -10.00
N ASN A 125 6.14 -9.67 -9.61
CA ASN A 125 5.13 -8.61 -9.72
C ASN A 125 4.99 -7.89 -8.38
N SER A 126 6.03 -7.23 -7.95
CA SER A 126 6.03 -6.40 -6.74
C SER A 126 6.48 -4.99 -7.08
N ALA A 127 6.03 -4.01 -6.31
CA ALA A 127 6.68 -2.72 -6.24
C ALA A 127 8.17 -2.93 -5.98
N ASP A 128 9.04 -2.11 -6.57
CA ASP A 128 10.47 -2.37 -6.55
C ASP A 128 11.14 -2.07 -5.20
N GLY A 129 10.37 -1.51 -4.24
CA GLY A 129 10.82 -1.18 -2.90
C GLY A 129 11.64 0.11 -2.83
N LYS A 130 11.56 0.95 -3.85
CA LYS A 130 12.22 2.24 -3.92
C LYS A 130 11.21 3.32 -4.27
N LEU A 131 11.54 4.56 -3.95
CA LEU A 131 10.82 5.72 -4.44
C LEU A 131 11.73 6.53 -5.33
N GLU A 132 11.35 6.61 -6.59
CA GLU A 132 12.12 7.23 -7.65
C GLU A 132 11.27 8.21 -8.49
N ALA A 133 11.88 8.81 -9.49
CA ALA A 133 11.18 9.75 -10.38
C ALA A 133 10.06 9.07 -11.20
N THR A 134 10.14 7.77 -11.42
CA THR A 134 9.13 6.95 -12.10
C THR A 134 7.84 6.87 -11.32
N ASP A 135 7.88 6.76 -9.99
CA ASP A 135 6.67 6.76 -9.16
C ASP A 135 5.93 8.09 -9.26
N ILE A 136 6.69 9.19 -9.19
CA ILE A 136 6.13 10.55 -9.37
C ILE A 136 5.52 10.70 -10.76
N PHE A 137 6.17 10.16 -11.79
CA PHE A 137 5.63 10.19 -13.15
C PHE A 137 4.29 9.47 -13.23
N TYR A 138 4.15 8.30 -12.61
CA TYR A 138 2.89 7.57 -12.59
C TYR A 138 1.81 8.30 -11.79
N GLN A 139 2.14 8.89 -10.64
CA GLN A 139 1.21 9.77 -9.91
C GLN A 139 0.72 10.93 -10.79
N ALA A 140 1.65 11.65 -11.43
CA ALA A 140 1.33 12.77 -12.32
C ALA A 140 0.45 12.33 -13.50
N TYR A 141 0.76 11.18 -14.10
CA TYR A 141 -0.01 10.63 -15.21
C TYR A 141 -1.43 10.27 -14.79
N TYR A 142 -1.60 9.61 -13.62
CA TYR A 142 -2.91 9.33 -13.06
C TYR A 142 -3.72 10.60 -12.84
N VAL A 143 -3.16 11.60 -12.17
CA VAL A 143 -3.82 12.88 -11.88
C VAL A 143 -4.19 13.61 -13.17
N ALA A 144 -3.31 13.59 -14.17
CA ALA A 144 -3.58 14.22 -15.47
C ALA A 144 -4.76 13.55 -16.20
N LEU A 145 -4.81 12.23 -16.23
CA LEU A 145 -5.90 11.46 -16.84
C LEU A 145 -7.24 11.74 -16.13
N MET A 146 -7.24 11.70 -14.80
CA MET A 146 -8.44 12.00 -14.00
C MET A 146 -8.92 13.45 -14.24
N GLY A 147 -8.00 14.40 -14.27
CA GLY A 147 -8.27 15.81 -14.57
C GLY A 147 -8.79 16.05 -15.98
N ALA A 148 -8.37 15.24 -16.95
CA ALA A 148 -8.89 15.26 -18.33
C ALA A 148 -10.26 14.56 -18.47
N GLY A 149 -10.83 14.04 -17.38
CA GLY A 149 -12.15 13.42 -17.36
C GLY A 149 -12.17 11.93 -17.69
N HIS A 150 -11.03 11.26 -17.74
CA HIS A 150 -10.92 9.81 -17.96
C HIS A 150 -11.27 9.03 -16.66
N LYS A 151 -12.55 9.05 -16.27
CA LYS A 151 -13.04 8.49 -15.00
C LYS A 151 -12.89 6.97 -14.85
N SER A 152 -12.59 6.26 -15.93
CA SER A 152 -12.31 4.82 -15.93
C SER A 152 -10.83 4.49 -15.76
N THR A 153 -9.99 5.50 -15.51
CA THR A 153 -8.57 5.30 -15.24
C THR A 153 -8.38 4.53 -13.93
N THR A 154 -7.57 3.49 -13.99
CA THR A 154 -7.09 2.75 -12.83
C THR A 154 -5.56 2.69 -12.87
N TRP A 155 -4.92 2.30 -11.79
CA TRP A 155 -3.47 2.24 -11.75
C TRP A 155 -2.89 1.22 -12.75
N ASP A 156 -3.57 0.11 -12.96
CA ASP A 156 -3.19 -0.95 -13.90
C ASP A 156 -3.70 -0.71 -15.34
N ASN A 157 -4.49 0.35 -15.58
CA ASN A 157 -5.03 0.68 -16.89
C ASN A 157 -5.40 2.17 -17.03
N PRO A 158 -4.65 2.99 -17.77
CA PRO A 158 -3.42 2.67 -18.50
C PRO A 158 -2.13 3.12 -17.81
N VAL A 159 -2.18 3.49 -16.52
CA VAL A 159 -1.07 4.22 -15.85
C VAL A 159 0.18 3.34 -15.77
N CYS A 160 0.08 2.20 -15.11
CA CYS A 160 1.17 1.23 -14.98
C CYS A 160 0.61 -0.18 -15.22
N PRO A 161 0.61 -0.70 -16.44
CA PRO A 161 0.00 -2.00 -16.78
C PRO A 161 0.58 -3.19 -16.00
N ASP A 162 1.82 -3.07 -15.52
CA ASP A 162 2.49 -4.14 -14.77
C ASP A 162 1.93 -4.34 -13.36
N LEU A 163 1.26 -3.32 -12.80
CA LEU A 163 0.54 -3.42 -11.52
C LEU A 163 -0.60 -4.44 -11.51
N LYS A 164 -1.07 -4.86 -12.67
CA LYS A 164 -2.18 -5.80 -12.84
C LYS A 164 -2.02 -7.10 -12.06
N ASN A 165 -0.78 -7.49 -11.79
CA ASN A 165 -0.43 -8.72 -11.10
C ASN A 165 0.19 -8.47 -9.73
N LEU A 166 0.17 -7.23 -9.24
CA LEU A 166 0.83 -6.88 -8.00
C LEU A 166 0.14 -7.56 -6.81
N LYS A 167 0.85 -8.49 -6.22
CA LYS A 167 0.51 -9.12 -4.94
C LYS A 167 1.54 -8.65 -3.92
N GLY A 168 1.29 -7.52 -3.32
CA GLY A 168 2.16 -6.98 -2.30
C GLY A 168 1.48 -6.89 -0.95
N SER A 169 2.20 -7.17 0.09
CA SER A 169 1.87 -6.72 1.43
C SER A 169 3.00 -5.83 1.93
N MET A 170 2.67 -4.88 2.76
CA MET A 170 3.59 -3.97 3.45
C MET A 170 4.71 -4.71 4.21
N TRP A 171 4.56 -6.01 4.41
CA TRP A 171 5.41 -6.90 5.19
C TRP A 171 6.08 -8.00 4.35
N ALA A 172 5.97 -7.93 3.02
CA ALA A 172 6.66 -8.87 2.15
C ALA A 172 8.14 -8.48 2.07
N GLU A 173 8.98 -9.18 2.83
CA GLU A 173 10.40 -9.36 2.57
C GLU A 173 10.62 -10.70 1.86
#